data_737ce78220006062175adddad5b8fa03
#
_entry.id   737ce78220006062175adddad5b8fa03
#
_cell.length_a   1.000
_cell.length_b   1.000
_cell.length_c   1.000
_cell.angle_alpha   90.00
_cell.angle_beta   90.00
_cell.angle_gamma   90.00
#
_symmetry.space_group_name_H-M   'P 1'
#
loop_
_entity.id
_entity.type
_entity.pdbx_description
1 polymer ?
#
loop_
_entity_poly.entity_id
_entity_poly.type
_entity_poly.pdbx_seq_one_letter_code
_entity_poly.pdbx_strand_id
1 'polypeptide(L)'
;LGSARAHYLWEWRAAEQSFREAIGLNPQYALAHAYYALMLSATGRHDRARDAIARAQQLDPLSPILTALVGWVAFYARRLDDAIHQYRIAIEMEPNFPVAHSFLGFAYLATDRVPEAVKEFRSIPGFRTGLGGLGNALARAGEPREARAVLADMDTLAKGSYVSSFSRAMIHLGLGEPDAALDAMERGLDDRAYTMSYIAVHPVCDPLRREPRFHSVLERMGLGDVPGARAT
;
A
#
# COMPACT_ATOMS: atom_id res chain seq x y z
N LEU A 1 4.47 -18.13 6.41
CA LEU A 1 4.14 -17.85 7.81
C LEU A 1 4.36 -16.37 8.15
N GLY A 2 5.56 -15.78 7.93
CA GLY A 2 5.85 -14.37 8.24
C GLY A 2 4.86 -13.37 7.64
N SER A 3 4.53 -13.51 6.35
CA SER A 3 3.55 -12.62 5.68
C SER A 3 2.16 -12.73 6.28
N ALA A 4 1.69 -13.94 6.64
CA ALA A 4 0.39 -14.11 7.26
C ALA A 4 0.35 -13.43 8.65
N ARG A 5 1.40 -13.61 9.45
CA ARG A 5 1.54 -12.96 10.77
C ARG A 5 1.57 -11.43 10.66
N ALA A 6 2.31 -10.88 9.68
CA ALA A 6 2.42 -9.44 9.48
C ALA A 6 1.10 -8.83 9.00
N HIS A 7 0.53 -9.38 7.91
CA HIS A 7 -0.51 -8.67 7.15
C HIS A 7 -1.95 -9.04 7.55
N TYR A 8 -2.16 -10.17 8.21
CA TYR A 8 -3.49 -10.59 8.61
C TYR A 8 -3.65 -10.67 10.14
N LEU A 9 -2.56 -10.99 10.88
CA LEU A 9 -2.62 -11.13 12.33
C LEU A 9 -2.05 -9.93 13.06
N TRP A 10 -1.25 -9.10 12.38
CA TRP A 10 -0.52 -7.94 12.94
C TRP A 10 0.40 -8.31 14.09
N GLU A 11 0.92 -9.53 14.06
CA GLU A 11 1.88 -10.08 15.03
C GLU A 11 3.32 -9.70 14.59
N TRP A 12 3.63 -8.42 14.61
CA TRP A 12 4.85 -7.84 14.00
C TRP A 12 6.15 -8.48 14.47
N ARG A 13 6.26 -8.78 15.80
CA ARG A 13 7.47 -9.42 16.38
C ARG A 13 7.60 -10.86 15.90
N ALA A 14 6.52 -11.63 15.93
CA ALA A 14 6.51 -13.01 15.47
C ALA A 14 6.71 -13.12 13.95
N ALA A 15 6.20 -12.14 13.20
CA ALA A 15 6.44 -12.03 11.77
C ALA A 15 7.93 -11.78 11.47
N GLU A 16 8.57 -10.85 12.19
CA GLU A 16 10.00 -10.57 12.04
C GLU A 16 10.84 -11.80 12.33
N GLN A 17 10.56 -12.52 13.41
CA GLN A 17 11.24 -13.76 13.72
C GLN A 17 11.11 -14.78 12.59
N SER A 18 9.90 -14.97 12.05
CA SER A 18 9.65 -15.91 10.95
C SER A 18 10.42 -15.53 9.67
N PHE A 19 10.54 -14.23 9.36
CA PHE A 19 11.36 -13.80 8.21
C PHE A 19 12.85 -14.02 8.44
N ARG A 20 13.36 -13.74 9.65
CA ARG A 20 14.77 -14.00 9.99
C ARG A 20 15.11 -15.49 9.94
N GLU A 21 14.23 -16.35 10.43
CA GLU A 21 14.38 -17.81 10.32
C GLU A 21 14.40 -18.26 8.86
N ALA A 22 13.48 -17.77 8.03
CA ALA A 22 13.43 -18.12 6.61
C ALA A 22 14.71 -17.68 5.87
N ILE A 23 15.22 -16.49 6.15
CA ILE A 23 16.48 -15.97 5.57
C ILE A 23 17.67 -16.78 6.09
N GLY A 24 17.69 -17.18 7.37
CA GLY A 24 18.73 -18.02 7.94
C GLY A 24 18.78 -19.41 7.31
N LEU A 25 17.62 -20.00 7.01
CA LEU A 25 17.53 -21.30 6.33
C LEU A 25 17.93 -21.24 4.84
N ASN A 26 17.59 -20.16 4.15
CA ASN A 26 17.98 -19.95 2.76
C ASN A 26 18.29 -18.46 2.49
N PRO A 27 19.56 -18.02 2.70
CA PRO A 27 19.97 -16.63 2.49
C PRO A 27 19.91 -16.17 1.02
N GLN A 28 19.78 -17.10 0.06
CA GLN A 28 19.67 -16.80 -1.36
C GLN A 28 18.21 -16.68 -1.84
N TYR A 29 17.23 -16.84 -0.96
CA TYR A 29 15.82 -16.74 -1.34
C TYR A 29 15.37 -15.28 -1.40
N ALA A 30 15.41 -14.69 -2.59
CA ALA A 30 15.11 -13.27 -2.84
C ALA A 30 13.76 -12.80 -2.25
N LEU A 31 12.71 -13.62 -2.41
CA LEU A 31 11.37 -13.26 -1.89
C LEU A 31 11.30 -13.20 -0.36
N ALA A 32 12.13 -13.96 0.38
CA ALA A 32 12.17 -13.83 1.84
C ALA A 32 12.69 -12.46 2.26
N HIS A 33 13.74 -11.96 1.61
CA HIS A 33 14.27 -10.62 1.83
C HIS A 33 13.24 -9.54 1.41
N ALA A 34 12.57 -9.73 0.27
CA ALA A 34 11.56 -8.79 -0.21
C ALA A 34 10.38 -8.67 0.76
N TYR A 35 9.76 -9.77 1.17
CA TYR A 35 8.64 -9.74 2.11
C TYR A 35 9.05 -9.24 3.51
N TYR A 36 10.29 -9.51 3.93
CA TYR A 36 10.84 -8.91 5.13
C TYR A 36 10.93 -7.39 5.01
N ALA A 37 11.38 -6.88 3.87
CA ALA A 37 11.43 -5.45 3.59
C ALA A 37 10.03 -4.80 3.63
N LEU A 38 9.00 -5.46 3.08
CA LEU A 38 7.62 -4.97 3.13
C LEU A 38 7.11 -4.85 4.56
N MET A 39 7.36 -5.85 5.41
CA MET A 39 6.98 -5.81 6.82
C MET A 39 7.72 -4.71 7.57
N LEU A 40 9.01 -4.51 7.29
CA LEU A 40 9.79 -3.41 7.86
C LEU A 40 9.25 -2.04 7.42
N SER A 41 8.85 -1.89 6.16
CA SER A 41 8.22 -0.66 5.64
C SER A 41 6.91 -0.36 6.37
N ALA A 42 6.04 -1.37 6.54
CA ALA A 42 4.75 -1.23 7.23
C ALA A 42 4.92 -0.74 8.68
N THR A 43 6.03 -1.10 9.33
CA THR A 43 6.38 -0.69 10.71
C THR A 43 7.32 0.51 10.77
N GLY A 44 7.48 1.28 9.68
CA GLY A 44 8.27 2.53 9.65
C GLY A 44 9.79 2.35 9.75
N ARG A 45 10.30 1.12 9.66
CA ARG A 45 11.74 0.82 9.75
C ARG A 45 12.41 0.91 8.38
N HIS A 46 12.33 2.09 7.76
CA HIS A 46 12.62 2.33 6.35
C HIS A 46 14.07 2.03 5.94
N ASP A 47 15.07 2.34 6.79
CA ASP A 47 16.47 2.04 6.47
C ASP A 47 16.72 0.53 6.38
N ARG A 48 16.21 -0.23 7.35
CA ARG A 48 16.32 -1.69 7.32
C ARG A 48 15.52 -2.30 6.16
N ALA A 49 14.38 -1.71 5.81
CA ALA A 49 13.59 -2.13 4.65
C ALA A 49 14.38 -1.93 3.34
N ARG A 50 15.08 -0.80 3.21
CA ARG A 50 15.95 -0.52 2.06
C ARG A 50 17.07 -1.55 1.93
N ASP A 51 17.74 -1.89 3.03
CA ASP A 51 18.83 -2.88 2.99
C ASP A 51 18.32 -4.28 2.59
N ALA A 52 17.17 -4.68 3.15
CA ALA A 52 16.55 -5.97 2.84
C ALA A 52 16.07 -6.05 1.38
N ILE A 53 15.44 -5.00 0.83
CA ILE A 53 14.97 -5.02 -0.56
C ILE A 53 16.15 -4.93 -1.55
N ALA A 54 17.22 -4.21 -1.21
CA ALA A 54 18.44 -4.18 -2.01
C ALA A 54 19.07 -5.58 -2.11
N ARG A 55 19.04 -6.34 -1.01
CA ARG A 55 19.52 -7.74 -1.04
C ARG A 55 18.65 -8.61 -1.94
N ALA A 56 17.32 -8.47 -1.88
CA ALA A 56 16.41 -9.19 -2.76
C ALA A 56 16.69 -8.90 -4.24
N GLN A 57 16.89 -7.63 -4.60
CA GLN A 57 17.19 -7.20 -5.97
C GLN A 57 18.55 -7.71 -6.46
N GLN A 58 19.58 -7.78 -5.59
CA GLN A 58 20.86 -8.38 -5.94
C GLN A 58 20.75 -9.88 -6.26
N LEU A 59 19.84 -10.59 -5.59
CA LEU A 59 19.63 -12.03 -5.78
C LEU A 59 18.83 -12.33 -7.05
N ASP A 60 17.95 -11.43 -7.47
CA ASP A 60 17.16 -11.57 -8.70
C ASP A 60 16.97 -10.19 -9.35
N PRO A 61 17.99 -9.68 -10.09
CA PRO A 61 17.98 -8.32 -10.63
C PRO A 61 17.07 -8.14 -11.84
N LEU A 62 16.61 -9.22 -12.47
CA LEU A 62 15.76 -9.17 -13.66
C LEU A 62 14.26 -9.37 -13.35
N SER A 63 13.88 -9.36 -12.08
CA SER A 63 12.51 -9.54 -11.64
C SER A 63 11.73 -8.22 -11.66
N PRO A 64 10.68 -8.06 -12.53
CA PRO A 64 9.86 -6.86 -12.54
C PRO A 64 9.16 -6.62 -11.21
N ILE A 65 8.72 -7.69 -10.53
CA ILE A 65 8.08 -7.57 -9.21
C ILE A 65 9.06 -7.05 -8.17
N LEU A 66 10.32 -7.52 -8.13
CA LEU A 66 11.29 -7.03 -7.16
C LEU A 66 11.64 -5.56 -7.44
N THR A 67 11.76 -5.17 -8.70
CA THR A 67 11.95 -3.77 -9.10
C THR A 67 10.78 -2.89 -8.62
N ALA A 68 9.53 -3.34 -8.81
CA ALA A 68 8.36 -2.64 -8.27
C ALA A 68 8.38 -2.57 -6.73
N LEU A 69 8.84 -3.61 -6.03
CA LEU A 69 8.93 -3.61 -4.57
C LEU A 69 10.05 -2.71 -4.04
N VAL A 70 11.13 -2.47 -4.79
CA VAL A 70 12.09 -1.39 -4.47
C VAL A 70 11.39 -0.04 -4.47
N GLY A 71 10.57 0.23 -5.51
CA GLY A 71 9.71 1.42 -5.55
C GLY A 71 8.75 1.51 -4.37
N TRP A 72 8.14 0.39 -3.96
CA TRP A 72 7.25 0.32 -2.80
C TRP A 72 7.95 0.75 -1.50
N VAL A 73 9.14 0.22 -1.24
CA VAL A 73 9.94 0.59 -0.07
C VAL A 73 10.29 2.08 -0.10
N ALA A 74 10.66 2.62 -1.27
CA ALA A 74 10.93 4.03 -1.46
C ALA A 74 9.67 4.90 -1.23
N PHE A 75 8.51 4.46 -1.73
CA PHE A 75 7.22 5.15 -1.58
C PHE A 75 6.83 5.35 -0.10
N TYR A 76 6.89 4.28 0.70
CA TYR A 76 6.57 4.39 2.12
C TYR A 76 7.63 5.13 2.93
N ALA A 77 8.88 5.15 2.45
CA ALA A 77 9.94 6.01 2.99
C ALA A 77 9.83 7.47 2.52
N ARG A 78 8.76 7.85 1.79
CA ARG A 78 8.53 9.20 1.24
C ARG A 78 9.57 9.66 0.22
N ARG A 79 10.35 8.75 -0.33
CA ARG A 79 11.25 9.00 -1.46
C ARG A 79 10.49 8.79 -2.78
N LEU A 80 9.58 9.74 -3.06
CA LEU A 80 8.57 9.59 -4.11
C LEU A 80 9.17 9.58 -5.52
N ASP A 81 10.20 10.37 -5.79
CA ASP A 81 10.89 10.39 -7.09
C ASP A 81 11.60 9.06 -7.37
N ASP A 82 12.26 8.50 -6.35
CA ASP A 82 12.89 7.17 -6.44
C ASP A 82 11.83 6.09 -6.71
N ALA A 83 10.67 6.17 -6.04
CA ALA A 83 9.58 5.23 -6.25
C ALA A 83 9.05 5.30 -7.68
N ILE A 84 8.77 6.50 -8.20
CA ILE A 84 8.33 6.72 -9.59
C ILE A 84 9.35 6.15 -10.59
N HIS A 85 10.64 6.38 -10.35
CA HIS A 85 11.70 5.86 -11.19
C HIS A 85 11.68 4.32 -11.24
N GLN A 86 11.61 3.66 -10.09
CA GLN A 86 11.59 2.20 -10.02
C GLN A 86 10.34 1.58 -10.65
N TYR A 87 9.17 2.21 -10.48
CA TYR A 87 7.95 1.71 -11.11
C TYR A 87 8.00 1.83 -12.65
N ARG A 88 8.59 2.90 -13.18
CA ARG A 88 8.81 3.04 -14.62
C ARG A 88 9.75 1.97 -15.16
N ILE A 89 10.84 1.67 -14.46
CA ILE A 89 11.72 0.56 -14.84
C ILE A 89 10.94 -0.77 -14.87
N ALA A 90 10.14 -1.05 -13.84
CA ALA A 90 9.33 -2.26 -13.81
C ALA A 90 8.34 -2.35 -14.99
N ILE A 91 7.75 -1.21 -15.41
CA ILE A 91 6.86 -1.13 -16.57
C ILE A 91 7.65 -1.29 -17.88
N GLU A 92 8.88 -0.76 -17.99
CA GLU A 92 9.76 -0.99 -19.14
C GLU A 92 10.13 -2.48 -19.28
N MET A 93 10.34 -3.19 -18.16
CA MET A 93 10.59 -4.63 -18.16
C MET A 93 9.34 -5.44 -18.55
N GLU A 94 8.17 -5.03 -18.09
CA GLU A 94 6.89 -5.68 -18.34
C GLU A 94 5.78 -4.63 -18.54
N PRO A 95 5.51 -4.22 -19.80
CA PRO A 95 4.59 -3.11 -20.10
C PRO A 95 3.13 -3.31 -19.64
N ASN A 96 2.70 -4.54 -19.44
CA ASN A 96 1.34 -4.87 -18.98
C ASN A 96 1.32 -5.32 -17.52
N PHE A 97 2.26 -4.87 -16.68
CA PHE A 97 2.37 -5.27 -15.29
C PHE A 97 1.43 -4.44 -14.38
N PRO A 98 0.23 -4.96 -14.01
CA PRO A 98 -0.79 -4.14 -13.33
C PRO A 98 -0.33 -3.63 -11.97
N VAL A 99 0.54 -4.37 -11.29
CA VAL A 99 1.08 -3.99 -9.98
C VAL A 99 1.92 -2.72 -10.10
N ALA A 100 2.82 -2.64 -11.09
CA ALA A 100 3.67 -1.48 -11.29
C ALA A 100 2.87 -0.23 -11.69
N HIS A 101 1.89 -0.37 -12.58
CA HIS A 101 0.97 0.73 -12.95
C HIS A 101 0.17 1.23 -11.74
N SER A 102 -0.38 0.31 -10.93
CA SER A 102 -1.11 0.70 -9.72
C SER A 102 -0.24 1.49 -8.74
N PHE A 103 0.99 1.02 -8.52
CA PHE A 103 1.92 1.69 -7.59
C PHE A 103 2.41 3.02 -8.14
N LEU A 104 2.64 3.13 -9.45
CA LEU A 104 2.96 4.39 -10.10
C LEU A 104 1.82 5.40 -9.96
N GLY A 105 0.56 4.94 -10.12
CA GLY A 105 -0.62 5.77 -9.88
C GLY A 105 -0.67 6.31 -8.45
N PHE A 106 -0.38 5.49 -7.43
CA PHE A 106 -0.30 5.97 -6.05
C PHE A 106 0.85 6.96 -5.83
N ALA A 107 2.01 6.76 -6.46
CA ALA A 107 3.12 7.69 -6.37
C ALA A 107 2.78 9.04 -7.03
N TYR A 108 2.06 9.03 -8.16
CA TYR A 108 1.54 10.25 -8.77
C TYR A 108 0.51 10.96 -7.89
N LEU A 109 -0.39 10.24 -7.22
CA LEU A 109 -1.29 10.85 -6.23
C LEU A 109 -0.53 11.50 -5.08
N ALA A 110 0.53 10.86 -4.58
CA ALA A 110 1.34 11.40 -3.48
C ALA A 110 2.16 12.63 -3.88
N THR A 111 2.40 12.85 -5.19
CA THR A 111 3.09 14.02 -5.76
C THR A 111 2.13 15.02 -6.42
N ASP A 112 0.82 14.91 -6.16
CA ASP A 112 -0.25 15.76 -6.70
C ASP A 112 -0.37 15.75 -8.26
N ARG A 113 0.15 14.72 -8.88
CA ARG A 113 0.08 14.49 -10.33
C ARG A 113 -1.18 13.69 -10.67
N VAL A 114 -2.34 14.30 -10.39
CA VAL A 114 -3.64 13.64 -10.45
C VAL A 114 -4.00 13.13 -11.86
N PRO A 115 -3.80 13.89 -12.97
CA PRO A 115 -4.11 13.40 -14.32
C PRO A 115 -3.32 12.13 -14.68
N GLU A 116 -2.03 12.10 -14.34
CA GLU A 116 -1.19 10.93 -14.58
C GLU A 116 -1.62 9.74 -13.74
N ALA A 117 -2.02 9.96 -12.47
CA ALA A 117 -2.55 8.90 -11.63
C ALA A 117 -3.81 8.26 -12.23
N VAL A 118 -4.78 9.08 -12.69
CA VAL A 118 -5.99 8.59 -13.38
C VAL A 118 -5.62 7.76 -14.61
N LYS A 119 -4.65 8.21 -15.41
CA LYS A 119 -4.18 7.48 -16.59
C LYS A 119 -3.64 6.10 -16.21
N GLU A 120 -2.77 6.01 -15.20
CA GLU A 120 -2.19 4.74 -14.76
C GLU A 120 -3.25 3.77 -14.23
N PHE A 121 -4.18 4.23 -13.40
CA PHE A 121 -5.24 3.35 -12.89
C PHE A 121 -6.22 2.92 -13.99
N ARG A 122 -6.51 3.75 -15.00
CA ARG A 122 -7.35 3.38 -16.15
C ARG A 122 -6.65 2.40 -17.11
N SER A 123 -5.32 2.33 -17.11
CA SER A 123 -4.56 1.39 -17.97
C SER A 123 -4.65 -0.07 -17.51
N ILE A 124 -5.15 -0.33 -16.29
CA ILE A 124 -5.25 -1.65 -15.67
C ILE A 124 -6.71 -2.03 -15.34
N PRO A 125 -7.61 -2.07 -16.32
CA PRO A 125 -9.02 -2.35 -16.07
C PRO A 125 -9.18 -3.72 -15.39
N GLY A 126 -10.04 -3.77 -14.37
CA GLY A 126 -10.28 -5.00 -13.61
C GLY A 126 -9.26 -5.33 -12.53
N PHE A 127 -8.17 -4.58 -12.40
CA PHE A 127 -7.20 -4.77 -11.33
C PHE A 127 -7.73 -4.16 -10.02
N ARG A 128 -8.30 -5.01 -9.16
CA ARG A 128 -9.07 -4.60 -7.97
C ARG A 128 -8.29 -3.74 -6.97
N THR A 129 -7.00 -4.00 -6.83
CA THR A 129 -6.13 -3.23 -5.94
C THR A 129 -6.04 -1.76 -6.38
N GLY A 130 -6.20 -1.48 -7.67
CA GLY A 130 -6.21 -0.12 -8.22
C GLY A 130 -7.51 0.66 -7.99
N LEU A 131 -8.64 -0.01 -7.66
CA LEU A 131 -9.95 0.67 -7.57
C LEU A 131 -9.98 1.79 -6.54
N GLY A 132 -9.40 1.57 -5.35
CA GLY A 132 -9.32 2.61 -4.32
C GLY A 132 -8.52 3.83 -4.77
N GLY A 133 -7.40 3.57 -5.48
CA GLY A 133 -6.58 4.62 -6.08
C GLY A 133 -7.29 5.38 -7.20
N LEU A 134 -7.99 4.65 -8.10
CA LEU A 134 -8.77 5.26 -9.18
C LEU A 134 -9.85 6.19 -8.62
N GLY A 135 -10.66 5.70 -7.67
CA GLY A 135 -11.73 6.52 -7.09
C GLY A 135 -11.19 7.74 -6.33
N ASN A 136 -10.07 7.61 -5.60
CA ASN A 136 -9.39 8.74 -4.97
C ASN A 136 -8.90 9.74 -6.03
N ALA A 137 -8.25 9.26 -7.09
CA ALA A 137 -7.75 10.10 -8.18
C ALA A 137 -8.89 10.87 -8.88
N LEU A 138 -10.00 10.20 -9.21
CA LEU A 138 -11.18 10.82 -9.83
C LEU A 138 -11.79 11.89 -8.93
N ALA A 139 -11.93 11.63 -7.64
CA ALA A 139 -12.45 12.62 -6.70
C ALA A 139 -11.56 13.87 -6.66
N ARG A 140 -10.23 13.70 -6.61
CA ARG A 140 -9.27 14.81 -6.63
C ARG A 140 -9.17 15.51 -7.98
N ALA A 141 -9.52 14.83 -9.08
CA ALA A 141 -9.64 15.43 -10.40
C ALA A 141 -10.91 16.30 -10.57
N GLY A 142 -11.77 16.38 -9.54
CA GLY A 142 -13.04 17.10 -9.63
C GLY A 142 -14.17 16.29 -10.27
N GLU A 143 -14.05 14.98 -10.32
CA GLU A 143 -15.00 14.03 -10.90
C GLU A 143 -15.70 13.19 -9.78
N PRO A 144 -16.37 13.80 -8.79
CA PRO A 144 -16.92 13.09 -7.63
C PRO A 144 -18.02 12.09 -8.01
N ARG A 145 -18.73 12.32 -9.13
CA ARG A 145 -19.74 11.37 -9.62
C ARG A 145 -19.11 10.06 -10.08
N GLU A 146 -18.00 10.12 -10.81
CA GLU A 146 -17.24 8.93 -11.25
C GLU A 146 -16.60 8.22 -10.05
N ALA A 147 -16.04 8.96 -9.09
CA ALA A 147 -15.52 8.39 -7.85
C ALA A 147 -16.59 7.59 -7.08
N ARG A 148 -17.81 8.11 -6.99
CA ARG A 148 -18.94 7.40 -6.36
C ARG A 148 -19.41 6.20 -7.19
N ALA A 149 -19.31 6.25 -8.52
CA ALA A 149 -19.60 5.10 -9.37
C ALA A 149 -18.62 3.95 -9.07
N VAL A 150 -17.33 4.23 -8.85
CA VAL A 150 -16.35 3.20 -8.43
C VAL A 150 -16.76 2.58 -7.09
N LEU A 151 -17.28 3.35 -6.11
CA LEU A 151 -17.80 2.78 -4.85
C LEU A 151 -18.98 1.83 -5.12
N ALA A 152 -19.93 2.20 -5.98
CA ALA A 152 -21.08 1.36 -6.34
C ALA A 152 -20.63 0.06 -7.06
N ASP A 153 -19.64 0.15 -7.92
CA ASP A 153 -19.03 -1.03 -8.57
C ASP A 153 -18.37 -1.95 -7.52
N MET A 154 -17.68 -1.37 -6.53
CA MET A 154 -17.11 -2.14 -5.41
C MET A 154 -18.19 -2.83 -4.57
N ASP A 155 -19.38 -2.20 -4.37
CA ASP A 155 -20.52 -2.82 -3.68
C ASP A 155 -21.08 -4.01 -4.48
N THR A 156 -21.11 -3.87 -5.79
CA THR A 156 -21.53 -4.97 -6.69
C THR A 156 -20.54 -6.13 -6.67
N LEU A 157 -19.25 -5.83 -6.73
CA LEU A 157 -18.19 -6.83 -6.63
C LEU A 157 -18.19 -7.55 -5.27
N ALA A 158 -18.52 -6.85 -4.19
CA ALA A 158 -18.55 -7.39 -2.84
C ALA A 158 -19.61 -8.47 -2.63
N LYS A 159 -20.65 -8.54 -3.49
CA LYS A 159 -21.67 -9.61 -3.43
C LYS A 159 -21.13 -10.99 -3.78
N GLY A 160 -20.03 -11.07 -4.53
CA GLY A 160 -19.44 -12.35 -4.97
C GLY A 160 -17.97 -12.54 -4.65
N SER A 161 -17.33 -11.54 -4.04
CA SER A 161 -15.89 -11.59 -3.79
C SER A 161 -15.44 -10.53 -2.77
N TYR A 162 -14.31 -10.80 -2.13
CA TYR A 162 -13.71 -9.84 -1.20
C TYR A 162 -13.34 -8.52 -1.89
N VAL A 163 -13.70 -7.40 -1.27
CA VAL A 163 -13.30 -6.04 -1.65
C VAL A 163 -12.75 -5.33 -0.41
N SER A 164 -11.53 -4.83 -0.50
CA SER A 164 -10.83 -4.21 0.62
C SER A 164 -11.56 -2.97 1.16
N SER A 165 -11.83 -2.97 2.47
CA SER A 165 -12.39 -1.81 3.17
C SER A 165 -11.47 -0.60 3.11
N PHE A 166 -10.14 -0.79 3.10
CA PHE A 166 -9.19 0.30 2.92
C PHE A 166 -9.27 0.95 1.54
N SER A 167 -9.58 0.18 0.48
CA SER A 167 -9.81 0.76 -0.85
C SER A 167 -11.01 1.71 -0.86
N ARG A 168 -12.07 1.41 -0.09
CA ARG A 168 -13.20 2.32 0.11
C ARG A 168 -12.78 3.58 0.87
N ALA A 169 -12.00 3.40 1.95
CA ALA A 169 -11.47 4.52 2.73
C ALA A 169 -10.68 5.50 1.86
N MET A 170 -9.86 5.00 0.93
CA MET A 170 -9.11 5.85 0.00
C MET A 170 -10.03 6.72 -0.87
N ILE A 171 -11.15 6.18 -1.35
CA ILE A 171 -12.11 6.95 -2.15
C ILE A 171 -12.77 8.04 -1.31
N HIS A 172 -13.23 7.71 -0.10
CA HIS A 172 -13.81 8.69 0.82
C HIS A 172 -12.83 9.82 1.18
N LEU A 173 -11.53 9.49 1.36
CA LEU A 173 -10.50 10.52 1.55
C LEU A 173 -10.36 11.44 0.34
N GLY A 174 -10.42 10.92 -0.87
CA GLY A 174 -10.43 11.72 -2.09
C GLY A 174 -11.66 12.63 -2.20
N LEU A 175 -12.82 12.18 -1.72
CA LEU A 175 -14.07 12.93 -1.68
C LEU A 175 -14.14 13.96 -0.53
N GLY A 176 -13.14 14.01 0.36
CA GLY A 176 -13.16 14.89 1.53
C GLY A 176 -14.11 14.43 2.62
N GLU A 177 -14.34 13.13 2.76
CA GLU A 177 -15.25 12.47 3.70
C GLU A 177 -14.45 11.68 4.76
N PRO A 178 -13.75 12.34 5.71
CA PRO A 178 -12.84 11.66 6.65
C PRO A 178 -13.58 10.69 7.59
N ASP A 179 -14.80 11.01 8.03
CA ASP A 179 -15.57 10.12 8.90
C ASP A 179 -15.95 8.82 8.19
N ALA A 180 -16.40 8.88 6.95
CA ALA A 180 -16.70 7.69 6.14
C ALA A 180 -15.44 6.86 5.84
N ALA A 181 -14.30 7.52 5.69
CA ALA A 181 -13.02 6.83 5.54
C ALA A 181 -12.63 6.08 6.82
N LEU A 182 -12.81 6.70 7.99
CA LEU A 182 -12.56 6.07 9.29
C LEU A 182 -13.50 4.90 9.54
N ASP A 183 -14.80 5.04 9.23
CA ASP A 183 -15.76 3.93 9.29
C ASP A 183 -15.34 2.74 8.42
N ALA A 184 -14.81 3.02 7.23
CA ALA A 184 -14.30 1.97 6.35
C ALA A 184 -13.02 1.32 6.91
N MET A 185 -12.12 2.10 7.52
CA MET A 185 -10.91 1.56 8.16
C MET A 185 -11.24 0.70 9.38
N GLU A 186 -12.20 1.10 10.20
CA GLU A 186 -12.67 0.31 11.36
C GLU A 186 -13.26 -1.04 10.91
N ARG A 187 -14.07 -1.06 9.84
CA ARG A 187 -14.49 -2.33 9.20
C ARG A 187 -13.29 -3.16 8.70
N GLY A 188 -12.27 -2.50 8.16
CA GLY A 188 -11.03 -3.15 7.71
C GLY A 188 -10.27 -3.89 8.81
N LEU A 189 -10.43 -3.49 10.08
CA LEU A 189 -9.90 -4.22 11.23
C LEU A 189 -10.60 -5.58 11.42
N ASP A 190 -11.91 -5.60 11.25
CA ASP A 190 -12.72 -6.83 11.42
C ASP A 190 -12.46 -7.80 10.26
N ASP A 191 -12.33 -7.27 9.04
CA ASP A 191 -12.03 -8.03 7.82
C ASP A 191 -10.58 -8.51 7.74
N ARG A 192 -9.68 -8.07 8.63
CA ARG A 192 -8.24 -8.35 8.56
C ARG A 192 -7.65 -8.03 7.18
N ALA A 193 -8.05 -6.90 6.59
CA ALA A 193 -7.66 -6.52 5.24
C ALA A 193 -6.13 -6.36 5.12
N TYR A 194 -5.52 -7.09 4.18
CA TYR A 194 -4.06 -7.05 3.92
C TYR A 194 -3.53 -5.62 3.79
N THR A 195 -4.25 -4.76 3.06
CA THR A 195 -3.85 -3.38 2.76
C THR A 195 -3.84 -2.48 4.00
N MET A 196 -4.55 -2.84 5.07
CA MET A 196 -4.52 -2.12 6.35
C MET A 196 -3.13 -2.09 6.98
N SER A 197 -2.29 -3.09 6.71
CA SER A 197 -0.93 -3.18 7.27
C SER A 197 -0.06 -1.95 7.02
N TYR A 198 -0.40 -1.12 6.03
CA TYR A 198 0.41 0.02 5.61
C TYR A 198 -0.18 1.38 5.99
N ILE A 199 -1.34 1.44 6.66
CA ILE A 199 -2.04 2.71 6.91
C ILE A 199 -1.19 3.70 7.74
N ALA A 200 -0.33 3.21 8.63
CA ALA A 200 0.57 4.04 9.43
C ALA A 200 1.56 4.85 8.58
N VAL A 201 1.95 4.33 7.41
CA VAL A 201 2.97 4.91 6.54
C VAL A 201 2.43 5.39 5.19
N HIS A 202 1.19 5.04 4.83
CA HIS A 202 0.62 5.36 3.52
C HIS A 202 0.30 6.86 3.39
N PRO A 203 0.79 7.55 2.32
CA PRO A 203 0.54 8.99 2.11
C PRO A 203 -0.94 9.38 2.10
N VAL A 204 -1.82 8.52 1.58
CA VAL A 204 -3.26 8.79 1.53
C VAL A 204 -3.88 9.02 2.91
N CYS A 205 -3.25 8.50 3.98
CA CYS A 205 -3.72 8.64 5.36
C CYS A 205 -3.24 9.93 6.05
N ASP A 206 -2.42 10.75 5.38
CA ASP A 206 -1.87 11.97 5.99
C ASP A 206 -2.95 12.92 6.55
N PRO A 207 -4.11 13.12 5.88
CA PRO A 207 -5.18 13.95 6.44
C PRO A 207 -5.75 13.43 7.78
N LEU A 208 -5.62 12.13 8.05
CA LEU A 208 -6.15 11.50 9.26
C LEU A 208 -5.19 11.46 10.45
N ARG A 209 -3.92 11.88 10.26
CA ARG A 209 -2.89 11.73 11.30
C ARG A 209 -3.15 12.50 12.59
N ARG A 210 -4.11 13.43 12.60
CA ARG A 210 -4.56 14.17 13.80
C ARG A 210 -5.84 13.61 14.39
N GLU A 211 -6.48 12.66 13.74
CA GLU A 211 -7.77 12.12 14.15
C GLU A 211 -7.61 11.08 15.26
N PRO A 212 -8.25 11.25 16.44
CA PRO A 212 -8.17 10.26 17.53
C PRO A 212 -8.66 8.87 17.13
N ARG A 213 -9.68 8.78 16.25
CA ARG A 213 -10.19 7.50 15.73
C ARG A 213 -9.12 6.78 14.92
N PHE A 214 -8.35 7.50 14.09
CA PHE A 214 -7.24 6.91 13.34
C PHE A 214 -6.16 6.35 14.27
N HIS A 215 -5.82 7.08 15.35
CA HIS A 215 -4.88 6.59 16.35
C HIS A 215 -5.37 5.30 17.02
N SER A 216 -6.68 5.22 17.35
CA SER A 216 -7.27 4.00 17.91
C SER A 216 -7.15 2.81 16.94
N VAL A 217 -7.37 3.04 15.63
CA VAL A 217 -7.15 2.01 14.60
C VAL A 217 -5.71 1.53 14.59
N LEU A 218 -4.73 2.45 14.61
CA LEU A 218 -3.31 2.11 14.65
C LEU A 218 -2.91 1.32 15.90
N GLU A 219 -3.42 1.70 17.07
CA GLU A 219 -3.16 1.00 18.34
C GLU A 219 -3.67 -0.45 18.31
N ARG A 220 -4.90 -0.67 17.81
CA ARG A 220 -5.47 -2.03 17.64
C ARG A 220 -4.64 -2.91 16.70
N MET A 221 -3.89 -2.31 15.79
CA MET A 221 -2.98 -3.01 14.86
C MET A 221 -1.55 -3.14 15.40
N GLY A 222 -1.23 -2.58 16.58
CA GLY A 222 0.14 -2.52 17.10
C GLY A 222 1.06 -1.60 16.27
N LEU A 223 0.50 -0.56 15.63
CA LEU A 223 1.19 0.42 14.80
C LEU A 223 1.19 1.84 15.42
N GLY A 224 0.71 1.99 16.64
CA GLY A 224 0.59 3.30 17.32
C GLY A 224 1.92 4.03 17.51
N ASP A 225 3.03 3.29 17.61
CA ASP A 225 4.38 3.83 17.83
C ASP A 225 5.19 3.97 16.53
N VAL A 226 4.59 3.76 15.36
CA VAL A 226 5.29 3.91 14.07
C VAL A 226 5.67 5.38 13.87
N PRO A 227 6.95 5.70 13.56
CA PRO A 227 7.38 7.07 13.32
C PRO A 227 6.57 7.75 12.21
N GLY A 228 6.06 8.96 12.49
CA GLY A 228 5.22 9.72 11.56
C GLY A 228 3.78 9.22 11.41
N ALA A 229 3.37 8.19 12.16
CA ALA A 229 1.98 7.71 12.16
C ALA A 229 1.02 8.71 12.82
N ARG A 230 1.53 9.51 13.76
CA ARG A 230 0.83 10.63 14.40
C ARG A 230 1.45 11.95 13.92
N ALA A 231 0.63 12.96 13.67
CA ALA A 231 1.15 14.30 13.43
C ALA A 231 1.77 14.85 14.72
N THR A 232 2.97 15.37 14.63
CA THR A 232 3.63 16.15 15.70
C THR A 232 2.96 17.51 15.85
#